data_3a70d74a239934e9e70a49ecefbda731
#
_entry.id   3a70d74a239934e9e70a49ecefbda731
#
_cell.length_a   1.000
_cell.length_b   1.000
_cell.length_c   1.000
_cell.angle_alpha   90.00
_cell.angle_beta   90.00
_cell.angle_gamma   90.00
#
_symmetry.space_group_name_H-M   'P 1'
#
loop_
_entity.id
_entity.type
_entity.pdbx_description
1 polymer ?
#
loop_
_entity_poly.entity_id
_entity_poly.type
_entity_poly.pdbx_seq_one_letter_code
_entity_poly.pdbx_strand_id
1 'polypeptide(L)'
;FADKPWAKRVPSIEQWRTLFRTHNGIEPPPPLICDFVYCHEEADVAADRGSRYIASYLESVLEHYEVMGDHFRDTAGYEAYANAAETLQRIGAGGFLRGFLDATAHGTPEQVLGAYRTRWELVGGFEAAPSFRFGGIPYDEAEASLRLFAAEVLPELRRWEVEGAA
;
A
#
# COMPACT_ATOMS: atom_id res chain seq x y z
N PHE A 1 0.78 -5.28 -4.02
CA PHE A 1 -0.58 -4.77 -3.81
C PHE A 1 -0.89 -4.67 -2.32
N ALA A 2 -1.66 -3.65 -1.94
CA ALA A 2 -2.08 -3.43 -0.55
C ALA A 2 -3.30 -4.32 -0.17
N ASP A 3 -3.20 -5.61 -0.45
CA ASP A 3 -4.27 -6.61 -0.30
C ASP A 3 -4.37 -7.21 1.11
N LYS A 4 -3.39 -6.93 1.98
CA LYS A 4 -3.32 -7.48 3.33
C LYS A 4 -2.63 -6.54 4.30
N PRO A 5 -2.92 -6.64 5.60
CA PRO A 5 -2.26 -5.85 6.64
C PRO A 5 -0.73 -5.96 6.60
N TRP A 6 -0.04 -4.88 6.89
CA TRP A 6 1.43 -4.80 6.82
C TRP A 6 2.14 -5.84 7.68
N ALA A 7 1.64 -6.12 8.89
CA ALA A 7 2.18 -7.17 9.75
C ALA A 7 2.22 -8.56 9.07
N LYS A 8 1.27 -8.85 8.18
CA LYS A 8 1.24 -10.12 7.43
C LYS A 8 2.22 -10.17 6.24
N ARG A 9 2.85 -9.03 5.91
CA ARG A 9 3.87 -8.96 4.84
C ARG A 9 5.28 -9.22 5.35
N VAL A 10 5.52 -8.99 6.65
CA VAL A 10 6.84 -9.14 7.29
C VAL A 10 7.48 -10.50 6.99
N PRO A 11 6.80 -11.65 7.13
CA PRO A 11 7.43 -12.94 6.84
C PRO A 11 7.93 -13.07 5.39
N SER A 12 7.19 -12.53 4.41
CA SER A 12 7.60 -12.58 3.01
C SER A 12 8.80 -11.68 2.73
N ILE A 13 8.87 -10.52 3.38
CA ILE A 13 10.00 -9.59 3.28
C ILE A 13 11.26 -10.22 3.90
N GLU A 14 11.14 -10.84 5.07
CA GLU A 14 12.25 -11.52 5.73
C GLU A 14 12.74 -12.75 4.93
N GLN A 15 11.82 -13.51 4.34
CA GLN A 15 12.17 -14.58 3.44
C GLN A 15 12.95 -14.07 2.22
N TRP A 16 12.50 -12.98 1.60
CA TRP A 16 13.20 -12.34 0.50
C TRP A 16 14.60 -11.87 0.91
N ARG A 17 14.74 -11.22 2.06
CA ARG A 17 16.05 -10.79 2.59
C ARG A 17 16.99 -11.97 2.77
N THR A 18 16.49 -13.07 3.34
CA THR A 18 17.27 -14.30 3.56
C THR A 18 17.74 -14.92 2.25
N LEU A 19 16.82 -15.07 1.28
CA LEU A 19 17.14 -15.61 -0.05
C LEU A 19 18.14 -14.71 -0.79
N PHE A 20 17.96 -13.39 -0.71
CA PHE A 20 18.86 -12.43 -1.33
C PHE A 20 20.30 -12.59 -0.81
N ARG A 21 20.48 -12.63 0.52
CA ARG A 21 21.81 -12.85 1.15
C ARG A 21 22.40 -14.18 0.70
N THR A 22 21.60 -15.23 0.72
CA THR A 22 22.05 -16.60 0.37
C THR A 22 22.57 -16.68 -1.06
N HIS A 23 21.87 -16.04 -2.00
CA HIS A 23 22.21 -16.13 -3.42
C HIS A 23 23.26 -15.13 -3.89
N ASN A 24 23.31 -13.93 -3.25
CA ASN A 24 24.18 -12.85 -3.71
C ASN A 24 25.40 -12.63 -2.80
N GLY A 25 25.41 -13.15 -1.58
CA GLY A 25 26.52 -12.96 -0.63
C GLY A 25 26.68 -11.53 -0.09
N ILE A 26 25.70 -10.67 -0.29
CA ILE A 26 25.67 -9.28 0.17
C ILE A 26 24.33 -8.96 0.85
N GLU A 27 24.27 -7.87 1.62
CA GLU A 27 23.03 -7.40 2.20
C GLU A 27 22.03 -6.94 1.12
N PRO A 28 20.75 -7.25 1.28
CA PRO A 28 19.70 -6.77 0.37
C PRO A 28 19.53 -5.25 0.47
N PRO A 29 19.20 -4.59 -0.64
CA PRO A 29 18.79 -3.19 -0.58
C PRO A 29 17.50 -3.05 0.24
N PRO A 30 17.12 -1.83 0.66
CA PRO A 30 15.80 -1.59 1.23
C PRO A 30 14.70 -2.07 0.28
N PRO A 31 13.62 -2.70 0.78
CA PRO A 31 12.51 -3.10 -0.08
C PRO A 31 11.81 -1.86 -0.64
N LEU A 32 11.46 -1.89 -1.94
CA LEU A 32 10.65 -0.84 -2.56
C LEU A 32 9.17 -1.10 -2.29
N ILE A 33 8.51 -0.13 -1.67
CA ILE A 33 7.08 -0.17 -1.38
C ILE A 33 6.32 0.75 -2.34
N CYS A 34 5.54 0.14 -3.23
CA CYS A 34 4.59 0.85 -4.07
C CYS A 34 3.25 0.98 -3.33
N ASP A 35 2.74 2.19 -3.20
CA ASP A 35 1.52 2.47 -2.45
C ASP A 35 0.66 3.54 -3.12
N PHE A 36 -0.65 3.51 -2.83
CA PHE A 36 -1.56 4.61 -3.14
C PHE A 36 -1.55 5.60 -2.00
N VAL A 37 -1.42 6.87 -2.32
CA VAL A 37 -1.41 7.95 -1.33
C VAL A 37 -2.44 9.01 -1.72
N TYR A 38 -3.30 9.33 -0.78
CA TYR A 38 -4.17 10.50 -0.86
C TYR A 38 -3.98 11.34 0.39
N CYS A 39 -3.50 12.58 0.21
CA CYS A 39 -3.18 13.50 1.27
C CYS A 39 -4.05 14.76 1.14
N HIS A 40 -4.72 15.16 2.22
CA HIS A 40 -5.54 16.38 2.27
C HIS A 40 -5.39 17.04 3.64
N GLU A 41 -5.48 18.37 3.71
CA GLU A 41 -5.35 19.11 4.98
C GLU A 41 -6.49 18.81 5.95
N GLU A 42 -7.72 18.66 5.43
CA GLU A 42 -8.90 18.38 6.22
C GLU A 42 -9.14 16.89 6.38
N ALA A 43 -9.20 16.41 7.62
CA ALA A 43 -9.32 14.98 7.94
C ALA A 43 -10.59 14.33 7.36
N ASP A 44 -11.73 15.02 7.44
CA ASP A 44 -13.01 14.51 6.94
C ASP A 44 -13.00 14.38 5.41
N VAL A 45 -12.40 15.35 4.71
CA VAL A 45 -12.23 15.31 3.25
C VAL A 45 -11.27 14.20 2.85
N ALA A 46 -10.15 14.06 3.57
CA ALA A 46 -9.18 13.01 3.34
C ALA A 46 -9.78 11.61 3.51
N ALA A 47 -10.58 11.41 4.56
CA ALA A 47 -11.26 10.15 4.83
C ALA A 47 -12.32 9.82 3.77
N ASP A 48 -13.21 10.76 3.43
CA ASP A 48 -14.26 10.57 2.43
C ASP A 48 -13.68 10.31 1.04
N ARG A 49 -12.87 11.25 0.53
CA ARG A 49 -12.35 11.17 -0.84
C ARG A 49 -11.34 10.06 -1.01
N GLY A 50 -10.40 9.90 -0.05
CA GLY A 50 -9.42 8.82 -0.07
C GLY A 50 -10.09 7.45 -0.11
N SER A 51 -11.08 7.22 0.76
CA SER A 51 -11.85 5.96 0.78
C SER A 51 -12.59 5.71 -0.53
N ARG A 52 -13.22 6.75 -1.09
CA ARG A 52 -13.96 6.64 -2.35
C ARG A 52 -13.05 6.29 -3.54
N TYR A 53 -11.90 6.94 -3.66
CA TYR A 53 -10.97 6.68 -4.76
C TYR A 53 -10.30 5.30 -4.62
N ILE A 54 -9.97 4.89 -3.40
CA ILE A 54 -9.44 3.56 -3.13
C ILE A 54 -10.49 2.49 -3.42
N ALA A 55 -11.75 2.71 -3.04
CA ALA A 55 -12.86 1.81 -3.39
C ALA A 55 -13.04 1.68 -4.90
N SER A 56 -13.07 2.80 -5.63
CA SER A 56 -13.19 2.81 -7.09
C SER A 56 -12.04 2.07 -7.79
N TYR A 57 -10.81 2.23 -7.27
CA TYR A 57 -9.68 1.45 -7.77
C TYR A 57 -9.89 -0.05 -7.51
N LEU A 58 -10.28 -0.43 -6.31
CA LEU A 58 -10.50 -1.82 -5.94
C LEU A 58 -11.61 -2.46 -6.78
N GLU A 59 -12.72 -1.78 -6.98
CA GLU A 59 -13.82 -2.22 -7.85
C GLU A 59 -13.33 -2.49 -9.27
N SER A 60 -12.55 -1.55 -9.84
CA SER A 60 -11.95 -1.72 -11.17
C SER A 60 -11.02 -2.93 -11.25
N VAL A 61 -10.22 -3.19 -10.20
CA VAL A 61 -9.34 -4.36 -10.14
C VAL A 61 -10.15 -5.66 -10.06
N LEU A 62 -11.17 -5.71 -9.20
CA LEU A 62 -12.00 -6.90 -9.04
C LEU A 62 -12.73 -7.25 -10.34
N GLU A 63 -13.24 -6.25 -11.05
CA GLU A 63 -13.91 -6.40 -12.35
C GLU A 63 -12.91 -6.82 -13.44
N HIS A 64 -11.82 -6.06 -13.60
CA HIS A 64 -10.85 -6.25 -14.67
C HIS A 64 -10.15 -7.63 -14.62
N TYR A 65 -9.79 -8.07 -13.42
CA TYR A 65 -9.15 -9.37 -13.23
C TYR A 65 -10.13 -10.52 -13.05
N GLU A 66 -11.44 -10.25 -13.07
CA GLU A 66 -12.46 -11.28 -12.84
C GLU A 66 -12.15 -12.12 -11.59
N VAL A 67 -11.75 -11.47 -10.49
CA VAL A 67 -11.23 -12.14 -9.28
C VAL A 67 -12.20 -13.20 -8.74
N MET A 68 -13.50 -13.05 -9.01
CA MET A 68 -14.54 -14.03 -8.63
C MET A 68 -14.67 -15.20 -9.60
N GLY A 69 -13.92 -15.18 -10.71
CA GLY A 69 -13.90 -16.27 -11.69
C GLY A 69 -13.05 -17.46 -11.24
N ASP A 70 -13.26 -18.61 -11.87
CA ASP A 70 -12.54 -19.85 -11.52
C ASP A 70 -11.17 -19.99 -12.18
N HIS A 71 -10.83 -19.10 -13.13
CA HIS A 71 -9.62 -19.21 -13.95
C HIS A 71 -8.29 -19.12 -13.17
N PHE A 72 -8.29 -18.53 -11.98
CA PHE A 72 -7.09 -18.49 -11.13
C PHE A 72 -6.88 -19.77 -10.31
N ARG A 73 -7.93 -20.56 -10.07
CA ARG A 73 -7.88 -21.72 -9.17
C ARG A 73 -6.94 -22.80 -9.66
N ASP A 74 -6.94 -23.03 -10.97
CA ASP A 74 -6.19 -24.12 -11.61
C ASP A 74 -4.94 -23.63 -12.37
N THR A 75 -4.56 -22.35 -12.17
CA THR A 75 -3.41 -21.76 -12.88
C THR A 75 -2.21 -21.65 -11.93
N ALA A 76 -1.16 -22.41 -12.21
CA ALA A 76 0.07 -22.39 -11.41
C ALA A 76 0.69 -21.00 -11.38
N GLY A 77 1.05 -20.51 -10.18
CA GLY A 77 1.61 -19.18 -9.96
C GLY A 77 0.55 -18.09 -9.66
N TYR A 78 -0.74 -18.44 -9.73
CA TYR A 78 -1.84 -17.50 -9.43
C TYR A 78 -2.57 -17.82 -8.11
N GLU A 79 -1.96 -18.61 -7.24
CA GLU A 79 -2.53 -19.01 -5.94
C GLU A 79 -2.91 -17.82 -5.06
N ALA A 80 -2.16 -16.71 -5.17
CA ALA A 80 -2.46 -15.49 -4.41
C ALA A 80 -3.80 -14.84 -4.83
N TYR A 81 -4.16 -14.93 -6.11
CA TYR A 81 -5.44 -14.43 -6.61
C TYR A 81 -6.60 -15.35 -6.22
N ALA A 82 -6.41 -16.67 -6.28
CA ALA A 82 -7.38 -17.63 -5.77
C ALA A 82 -7.65 -17.40 -4.27
N ASN A 83 -6.61 -17.21 -3.46
CA ASN A 83 -6.74 -16.88 -2.04
C ASN A 83 -7.44 -15.52 -1.80
N ALA A 84 -7.24 -14.53 -2.67
CA ALA A 84 -7.94 -13.25 -2.59
C ALA A 84 -9.43 -13.43 -2.86
N ALA A 85 -9.81 -14.23 -3.87
CA ALA A 85 -11.21 -14.57 -4.17
C ALA A 85 -11.89 -15.27 -2.98
N GLU A 86 -11.25 -16.27 -2.38
CA GLU A 86 -11.77 -16.97 -1.21
C GLU A 86 -11.94 -16.01 0.00
N THR A 87 -10.97 -15.12 0.20
CA THR A 87 -11.05 -14.09 1.24
C THR A 87 -12.23 -13.16 1.01
N LEU A 88 -12.40 -12.67 -0.23
CA LEU A 88 -13.53 -11.82 -0.60
C LEU A 88 -14.87 -12.51 -0.36
N GLN A 89 -15.00 -13.79 -0.72
CA GLN A 89 -16.20 -14.59 -0.45
C GLN A 89 -16.49 -14.71 1.05
N ARG A 90 -15.46 -14.93 1.86
CA ARG A 90 -15.57 -15.16 3.31
C ARG A 90 -15.92 -13.90 4.11
N ILE A 91 -15.29 -12.75 3.80
CA ILE A 91 -15.46 -11.49 4.59
C ILE A 91 -16.37 -10.47 3.90
N GLY A 92 -16.77 -10.73 2.67
CA GLY A 92 -17.58 -9.84 1.83
C GLY A 92 -16.81 -8.62 1.32
N ALA A 93 -17.40 -7.92 0.34
CA ALA A 93 -16.78 -6.76 -0.30
C ALA A 93 -16.43 -5.64 0.71
N GLY A 94 -17.30 -5.36 1.67
CA GLY A 94 -17.05 -4.33 2.68
C GLY A 94 -15.89 -4.68 3.64
N GLY A 95 -15.72 -5.96 4.00
CA GLY A 95 -14.58 -6.41 4.80
C GLY A 95 -13.27 -6.35 4.02
N PHE A 96 -13.32 -6.72 2.74
CA PHE A 96 -12.16 -6.66 1.86
C PHE A 96 -11.72 -5.22 1.61
N LEU A 97 -12.67 -4.30 1.34
CA LEU A 97 -12.38 -2.87 1.20
C LEU A 97 -11.75 -2.28 2.46
N ARG A 98 -12.30 -2.58 3.66
CA ARG A 98 -11.69 -2.09 4.91
C ARG A 98 -10.23 -2.54 5.04
N GLY A 99 -9.94 -3.83 4.80
CA GLY A 99 -8.57 -4.33 4.84
C GLY A 99 -7.64 -3.65 3.83
N PHE A 100 -8.17 -3.26 2.68
CA PHE A 100 -7.43 -2.53 1.66
C PHE A 100 -7.18 -1.07 2.08
N LEU A 101 -8.20 -0.39 2.64
CA LEU A 101 -8.07 0.96 3.19
C LEU A 101 -7.04 1.02 4.33
N ASP A 102 -7.10 0.08 5.27
CA ASP A 102 -6.16 0.00 6.39
C ASP A 102 -4.70 -0.22 5.94
N ALA A 103 -4.50 -0.78 4.75
CA ALA A 103 -3.17 -1.04 4.20
C ALA A 103 -2.60 0.13 3.37
N THR A 104 -3.43 1.11 2.99
CA THR A 104 -3.02 2.26 2.18
C THR A 104 -2.74 3.51 3.03
N ALA A 105 -1.90 4.42 2.53
CA ALA A 105 -1.57 5.67 3.21
C ALA A 105 -2.47 6.80 2.71
N HIS A 106 -3.60 7.03 3.38
CA HIS A 106 -4.49 8.15 3.08
C HIS A 106 -4.89 8.88 4.36
N GLY A 107 -5.09 10.19 4.25
CA GLY A 107 -5.42 11.00 5.40
C GLY A 107 -4.80 12.40 5.34
N THR A 108 -4.71 13.05 6.51
CA THR A 108 -3.92 14.26 6.68
C THR A 108 -2.41 13.92 6.60
N PRO A 109 -1.53 14.93 6.43
CA PRO A 109 -0.08 14.70 6.49
C PRO A 109 0.35 13.88 7.70
N GLU A 110 -0.19 14.19 8.88
CA GLU A 110 0.11 13.44 10.12
C GLU A 110 -0.35 11.98 10.06
N GLN A 111 -1.55 11.71 9.52
CA GLN A 111 -2.08 10.35 9.36
C GLN A 111 -1.26 9.55 8.34
N VAL A 112 -0.86 10.18 7.24
CA VAL A 112 0.03 9.55 6.25
C VAL A 112 1.39 9.23 6.86
N LEU A 113 1.99 10.15 7.62
CA LEU A 113 3.23 9.90 8.37
C LEU A 113 3.06 8.76 9.38
N GLY A 114 1.95 8.71 10.09
CA GLY A 114 1.63 7.61 11.02
C GLY A 114 1.59 6.25 10.32
N ALA A 115 0.98 6.18 9.12
CA ALA A 115 0.95 4.97 8.32
C ALA A 115 2.36 4.54 7.88
N TYR A 116 3.22 5.46 7.45
CA TYR A 116 4.61 5.18 7.09
C TYR A 116 5.44 4.78 8.31
N ARG A 117 5.24 5.40 9.47
CA ARG A 117 5.92 5.03 10.72
C ARG A 117 5.61 3.60 11.13
N THR A 118 4.34 3.21 11.12
CA THR A 118 3.93 1.82 11.39
C THR A 118 4.63 0.83 10.45
N ARG A 119 4.77 1.17 9.18
CA ARG A 119 5.48 0.32 8.21
C ARG A 119 6.96 0.23 8.51
N TRP A 120 7.58 1.37 8.85
CA TRP A 120 8.98 1.44 9.23
C TRP A 120 9.28 0.57 10.45
N GLU A 121 8.45 0.64 11.47
CA GLU A 121 8.57 -0.19 12.68
C GLU A 121 8.43 -1.69 12.38
N LEU A 122 7.58 -2.06 11.45
CA LEU A 122 7.34 -3.46 11.07
C LEU A 122 8.41 -4.03 10.15
N VAL A 123 8.90 -3.26 9.20
CA VAL A 123 9.71 -3.75 8.07
C VAL A 123 11.17 -3.30 8.18
N GLY A 124 11.44 -2.26 8.98
CA GLY A 124 12.70 -1.53 8.95
C GLY A 124 12.75 -0.54 7.78
N GLY A 125 13.92 -0.09 7.39
CA GLY A 125 14.10 0.84 6.28
C GLY A 125 13.51 0.32 4.97
N PHE A 126 12.86 1.20 4.21
CA PHE A 126 12.31 0.92 2.89
C PHE A 126 12.36 2.16 1.99
N GLU A 127 12.31 1.95 0.68
CA GLU A 127 12.08 2.99 -0.31
C GLU A 127 10.59 3.08 -0.62
N ALA A 128 10.04 4.30 -0.67
CA ALA A 128 8.64 4.54 -0.98
C ALA A 128 8.47 5.03 -2.43
N ALA A 129 7.56 4.39 -3.17
CA ALA A 129 7.11 4.80 -4.49
C ALA A 129 5.60 5.12 -4.45
N PRO A 130 5.20 6.30 -3.92
CA PRO A 130 3.80 6.66 -3.79
C PRO A 130 3.17 6.99 -5.14
N SER A 131 1.97 6.45 -5.39
CA SER A 131 1.13 6.81 -6.51
C SER A 131 -0.01 7.71 -6.04
N PHE A 132 -0.10 8.91 -6.61
CA PHE A 132 -1.13 9.91 -6.23
C PHE A 132 -2.31 9.91 -7.18
N ARG A 133 -2.23 9.24 -8.33
CA ARG A 133 -3.32 9.19 -9.29
C ARG A 133 -3.79 7.76 -9.53
N PHE A 134 -4.93 7.43 -8.95
CA PHE A 134 -5.59 6.12 -9.01
C PHE A 134 -7.11 6.30 -8.86
N GLY A 135 -7.90 5.28 -9.11
CA GLY A 135 -9.33 5.23 -8.80
C GLY A 135 -10.16 6.40 -9.33
N GLY A 136 -9.73 7.01 -10.44
CA GLY A 136 -10.46 8.12 -11.05
C GLY A 136 -10.21 9.50 -10.41
N ILE A 137 -9.22 9.66 -9.54
CA ILE A 137 -8.86 10.98 -8.96
C ILE A 137 -8.64 12.01 -10.09
N PRO A 138 -9.31 13.18 -10.07
CA PRO A 138 -9.04 14.29 -10.98
C PRO A 138 -7.58 14.74 -10.91
N TYR A 139 -7.03 15.25 -12.00
CA TYR A 139 -5.61 15.65 -12.06
C TYR A 139 -5.27 16.76 -11.08
N ASP A 140 -6.13 17.74 -10.90
CA ASP A 140 -5.98 18.85 -9.96
C ASP A 140 -5.95 18.37 -8.50
N GLU A 141 -6.81 17.42 -8.13
CA GLU A 141 -6.79 16.79 -6.80
C GLU A 141 -5.54 15.95 -6.58
N ALA A 142 -5.14 15.17 -7.59
CA ALA A 142 -3.93 14.37 -7.50
C ALA A 142 -2.68 15.25 -7.35
N GLU A 143 -2.62 16.36 -8.09
CA GLU A 143 -1.54 17.35 -7.96
C GLU A 143 -1.54 18.02 -6.59
N ALA A 144 -2.71 18.43 -6.08
CA ALA A 144 -2.82 19.03 -4.74
C ALA A 144 -2.34 18.05 -3.66
N SER A 145 -2.77 16.80 -3.72
CA SER A 145 -2.33 15.73 -2.81
C SER A 145 -0.81 15.50 -2.87
N LEU A 146 -0.24 15.43 -4.08
CA LEU A 146 1.20 15.30 -4.29
C LEU A 146 1.99 16.48 -3.70
N ARG A 147 1.51 17.72 -3.94
CA ARG A 147 2.17 18.93 -3.45
C ARG A 147 2.13 19.00 -1.92
N LEU A 148 1.00 18.67 -1.32
CA LEU A 148 0.86 18.63 0.14
C LEU A 148 1.78 17.56 0.75
N PHE A 149 1.82 16.36 0.17
CA PHE A 149 2.75 15.30 0.57
C PHE A 149 4.21 15.77 0.47
N ALA A 150 4.58 16.40 -0.63
CA ALA A 150 5.95 16.89 -0.85
C ALA A 150 6.35 17.99 0.13
N ALA A 151 5.40 18.83 0.56
CA ALA A 151 5.66 19.91 1.51
C ALA A 151 5.72 19.43 2.96
N GLU A 152 4.83 18.54 3.38
CA GLU A 152 4.60 18.22 4.79
C GLU A 152 5.09 16.81 5.18
N VAL A 153 5.03 15.84 4.27
CA VAL A 153 5.36 14.44 4.57
C VAL A 153 6.79 14.09 4.18
N LEU A 154 7.18 14.42 2.95
CA LEU A 154 8.49 14.04 2.41
C LEU A 154 9.69 14.55 3.23
N PRO A 155 9.70 15.81 3.74
CA PRO A 155 10.82 16.28 4.56
C PRO A 155 10.99 15.47 5.85
N GLU A 156 9.89 15.00 6.44
CA GLU A 156 9.91 14.18 7.64
C GLU A 156 10.44 12.78 7.35
N LEU A 157 9.96 12.13 6.27
CA LEU A 157 10.46 10.82 5.86
C LEU A 157 11.97 10.82 5.60
N ARG A 158 12.49 11.88 4.99
CA ARG A 158 13.94 12.05 4.75
C ARG A 158 14.75 12.15 6.03
N ARG A 159 14.18 12.67 7.13
CA ARG A 159 14.86 12.69 8.43
C ARG A 159 15.05 11.29 9.01
N TRP A 160 14.09 10.40 8.82
CA TRP A 160 14.20 9.02 9.29
C TRP A 160 15.33 8.23 8.64
N GLU A 161 15.64 8.51 7.36
CA GLU A 161 16.79 7.90 6.66
C GLU A 161 18.11 8.26 7.35
N VAL A 162 18.27 9.50 7.78
CA VAL A 162 19.49 10.00 8.43
C VAL A 162 19.63 9.41 9.83
N GLU A 163 18.54 9.29 10.58
CA GLU A 163 18.55 8.72 11.94
C GLU A 163 18.77 7.20 11.94
N GLY A 164 18.30 6.49 10.91
CA GLY A 164 18.51 5.05 10.75
C GLY A 164 19.88 4.63 10.21
N ALA A 165 20.66 5.57 9.70
CA ALA A 165 22.00 5.34 9.14
C ALA A 165 23.15 5.57 10.16
N ALA A 166 22.81 6.00 11.37
CA ALA A 166 23.75 6.24 12.48
C ALA A 166 23.76 5.05 13.44
#